data_233defcde18a5ca7723fd2e9acbd83ca
#
_entry.id   233defcde18a5ca7723fd2e9acbd83ca
#
_cell.length_a   1.000
_cell.length_b   1.000
_cell.length_c   1.000
_cell.angle_alpha   90.00
_cell.angle_beta   90.00
_cell.angle_gamma   90.00
#
_symmetry.space_group_name_H-M   'P 1'
#
loop_
_entity.id
_entity.type
_entity.pdbx_description
1 polymer ?
#
loop_
_entity_poly.entity_id
_entity_poly.type
_entity_poly.pdbx_seq_one_letter_code
_entity_poly.pdbx_strand_id
1 'polypeptide(L)'
;AMTTALVGAYMNIPVAHLCGGDRVIGNVDDQVRHAVTKLSHLHLVTNRESFERILRLGEQPFRIFDVGNPGLDRLLEVPVIDAVKLSQRLGFTIVEGEPLVILIQHVISTEIDQAYEQMKISLDAVSELGIKTILSYPNSDAGGQQMIRANHEYDSLPFLYVAKNIPRLEFVNLMRRASCLLGNSSAGILE
;
A
#
# COMPACT_ATOMS: atom_id res chain seq x y z
N ALA A 1 5.00 8.54 -11.57
CA ALA A 1 5.51 9.82 -11.06
C ALA A 1 6.73 10.30 -11.86
N MET A 2 7.80 9.49 -12.02
CA MET A 2 9.04 9.89 -12.68
C MET A 2 8.84 10.38 -14.12
N THR A 3 8.13 9.61 -14.95
CA THR A 3 7.81 9.99 -16.34
C THR A 3 7.07 11.33 -16.42
N THR A 4 6.09 11.55 -15.57
CA THR A 4 5.33 12.81 -15.52
C THR A 4 6.24 14.00 -15.16
N ALA A 5 7.13 13.82 -14.17
CA ALA A 5 8.06 14.86 -13.76
C ALA A 5 9.06 15.21 -14.88
N LEU A 6 9.58 14.21 -15.58
CA LEU A 6 10.48 14.40 -16.73
C LEU A 6 9.76 15.15 -17.86
N VAL A 7 8.55 14.73 -18.24
CA VAL A 7 7.76 15.42 -19.29
C VAL A 7 7.49 16.86 -18.87
N GLY A 8 7.10 17.13 -17.63
CA GLY A 8 6.89 18.48 -17.13
C GLY A 8 8.16 19.34 -17.26
N ALA A 9 9.31 18.81 -16.85
CA ALA A 9 10.58 19.51 -16.93
C ALA A 9 10.97 19.86 -18.39
N TYR A 10 10.85 18.90 -19.32
CA TYR A 10 11.18 19.14 -20.74
C TYR A 10 10.18 20.05 -21.46
N MET A 11 8.95 20.06 -21.04
CA MET A 11 7.90 20.89 -21.62
C MET A 11 7.71 22.25 -20.94
N ASN A 12 8.54 22.57 -19.93
CA ASN A 12 8.43 23.79 -19.11
C ASN A 12 7.04 23.93 -18.44
N ILE A 13 6.47 22.81 -17.99
CA ILE A 13 5.21 22.77 -17.23
C ILE A 13 5.54 22.70 -15.75
N PRO A 14 5.00 23.58 -14.89
CA PRO A 14 5.18 23.48 -13.46
C PRO A 14 4.66 22.16 -12.91
N VAL A 15 5.49 21.47 -12.11
CA VAL A 15 5.16 20.18 -11.49
C VAL A 15 5.08 20.35 -9.98
N ALA A 16 3.99 19.88 -9.38
CA ALA A 16 3.84 19.71 -7.95
C ALA A 16 4.06 18.25 -7.57
N HIS A 17 4.96 18.02 -6.60
CA HIS A 17 5.27 16.70 -6.06
C HIS A 17 4.52 16.50 -4.75
N LEU A 18 3.57 15.58 -4.75
CA LEU A 18 2.80 15.18 -3.60
C LEU A 18 3.50 14.03 -2.86
N CYS A 19 3.53 14.05 -1.52
CA CYS A 19 4.19 13.04 -0.67
C CYS A 19 5.70 12.92 -0.94
N GLY A 20 6.33 13.99 -1.42
CA GLY A 20 7.78 14.07 -1.54
C GLY A 20 8.45 14.07 -0.16
N GLY A 21 9.68 13.55 -0.09
CA GLY A 21 10.42 13.51 1.17
C GLY A 21 10.07 12.35 2.11
N ASP A 22 8.99 11.62 1.88
CA ASP A 22 8.69 10.40 2.63
C ASP A 22 9.76 9.34 2.36
N ARG A 23 10.17 8.63 3.41
CA ARG A 23 11.25 7.66 3.32
C ARG A 23 10.71 6.25 3.12
N VAL A 24 11.33 5.51 2.19
CA VAL A 24 11.05 4.08 1.97
C VAL A 24 12.39 3.33 1.97
N ILE A 25 12.62 2.49 2.97
CA ILE A 25 13.86 1.75 3.10
C ILE A 25 13.76 0.43 2.32
N GLY A 26 14.82 0.07 1.59
CA GLY A 26 14.91 -1.23 0.89
C GLY A 26 14.16 -1.29 -0.45
N ASN A 27 13.66 -0.16 -0.95
CA ASN A 27 12.97 -0.10 -2.23
C ASN A 27 13.54 1.01 -3.12
N VAL A 28 13.47 0.80 -4.44
CA VAL A 28 13.84 1.78 -5.48
C VAL A 28 13.00 3.07 -5.41
N ASP A 29 11.85 3.03 -4.76
CA ASP A 29 10.95 4.17 -4.60
C ASP A 29 11.61 5.37 -3.91
N ASP A 30 12.55 5.13 -2.99
CA ASP A 30 13.25 6.21 -2.30
C ASP A 30 14.06 7.07 -3.27
N GLN A 31 14.86 6.42 -4.13
CA GLN A 31 15.66 7.10 -5.15
C GLN A 31 14.79 7.80 -6.20
N VAL A 32 13.72 7.11 -6.66
CA VAL A 32 12.76 7.68 -7.62
C VAL A 32 12.07 8.91 -7.03
N ARG A 33 11.66 8.84 -5.76
CA ARG A 33 11.01 9.96 -5.06
C ARG A 33 11.93 11.18 -4.95
N HIS A 34 13.20 10.97 -4.61
CA HIS A 34 14.18 12.06 -4.56
C HIS A 34 14.43 12.66 -5.94
N ALA A 35 14.52 11.83 -6.99
CA ALA A 35 14.65 12.32 -8.37
C ALA A 35 13.44 13.15 -8.81
N VAL A 36 12.23 12.70 -8.48
CA VAL A 36 10.98 13.48 -8.75
C VAL A 36 10.98 14.80 -7.98
N THR A 37 11.46 14.80 -6.72
CA THR A 37 11.63 16.06 -5.95
C THR A 37 12.49 17.04 -6.72
N LYS A 38 13.64 16.61 -7.25
CA LYS A 38 14.58 17.50 -8.00
C LYS A 38 14.03 18.00 -9.33
N LEU A 39 13.04 17.33 -9.91
CA LEU A 39 12.38 17.72 -11.16
C LEU A 39 11.11 18.56 -10.92
N SER A 40 10.73 18.77 -9.65
CA SER A 40 9.48 19.42 -9.31
C SER A 40 9.69 20.87 -8.84
N HIS A 41 8.65 21.67 -8.97
CA HIS A 41 8.65 23.10 -8.65
C HIS A 41 8.03 23.40 -7.29
N LEU A 42 7.04 22.59 -6.89
CA LEU A 42 6.36 22.68 -5.61
C LEU A 42 6.39 21.32 -4.92
N HIS A 43 6.50 21.33 -3.59
CA HIS A 43 6.61 20.14 -2.76
C HIS A 43 5.51 20.17 -1.70
N LEU A 44 4.55 19.25 -1.82
CA LEU A 44 3.43 19.09 -0.90
C LEU A 44 3.73 17.88 -0.02
N VAL A 45 4.28 18.12 1.16
CA VAL A 45 4.78 17.06 2.05
C VAL A 45 3.74 16.63 3.06
N THR A 46 3.88 15.42 3.57
CA THR A 46 2.92 14.78 4.47
C THR A 46 3.14 15.12 5.94
N ASN A 47 4.35 15.57 6.28
CA ASN A 47 4.74 15.84 7.66
C ASN A 47 6.03 16.66 7.74
N ARG A 48 6.34 17.12 8.96
CA ARG A 48 7.52 17.95 9.25
C ARG A 48 8.84 17.24 8.91
N GLU A 49 8.95 15.94 9.13
CA GLU A 49 10.19 15.20 8.83
C GLU A 49 10.47 15.18 7.32
N SER A 50 9.44 15.00 6.51
CA SER A 50 9.52 15.05 5.04
C SER A 50 9.86 16.46 4.56
N PHE A 51 9.33 17.51 5.19
CA PHE A 51 9.72 18.90 4.95
C PHE A 51 11.22 19.10 5.14
N GLU A 52 11.75 18.71 6.31
CA GLU A 52 13.18 18.86 6.64
C GLU A 52 14.07 18.06 5.69
N ARG A 53 13.60 16.90 5.23
CA ARG A 53 14.34 16.08 4.28
C ARG A 53 14.46 16.73 2.91
N ILE A 54 13.38 17.31 2.41
CA ILE A 54 13.36 18.06 1.13
C ILE A 54 14.24 19.32 1.25
N LEU A 55 14.18 20.01 2.39
CA LEU A 55 15.04 21.17 2.64
C LEU A 55 16.52 20.79 2.58
N ARG A 56 16.91 19.63 3.18
CA ARG A 56 18.28 19.11 3.11
C ARG A 56 18.70 18.67 1.70
N LEU A 57 17.75 18.35 0.83
CA LEU A 57 18.00 18.11 -0.60
C LEU A 57 18.30 19.42 -1.35
N GLY A 58 18.22 20.57 -0.70
CA GLY A 58 18.54 21.88 -1.27
C GLY A 58 17.36 22.57 -1.94
N GLU A 59 16.12 22.14 -1.65
CA GLU A 59 14.93 22.85 -2.13
C GLU A 59 14.67 24.12 -1.28
N GLN A 60 14.08 25.10 -1.90
CA GLN A 60 13.85 26.42 -1.28
C GLN A 60 12.62 26.34 -0.35
N PRO A 61 12.67 26.86 0.90
CA PRO A 61 11.60 26.70 1.88
C PRO A 61 10.23 27.19 1.40
N PHE A 62 10.19 28.25 0.59
CA PHE A 62 8.93 28.82 0.10
C PHE A 62 8.21 27.95 -0.95
N ARG A 63 8.85 26.86 -1.41
CA ARG A 63 8.27 25.89 -2.33
C ARG A 63 7.79 24.62 -1.61
N ILE A 64 7.99 24.52 -0.29
CA ILE A 64 7.68 23.31 0.48
C ILE A 64 6.49 23.64 1.39
N PHE A 65 5.42 22.86 1.28
CA PHE A 65 4.20 23.03 2.05
C PHE A 65 3.88 21.74 2.79
N ASP A 66 3.77 21.81 4.12
CA ASP A 66 3.28 20.71 4.95
C ASP A 66 1.74 20.69 4.88
N VAL A 67 1.19 19.74 4.12
CA VAL A 67 -0.24 19.65 3.81
C VAL A 67 -0.89 18.41 4.41
N GLY A 68 -0.13 17.55 5.07
CA GLY A 68 -0.60 16.25 5.52
C GLY A 68 -0.70 15.21 4.39
N ASN A 69 -1.24 14.05 4.73
CA ASN A 69 -1.44 12.97 3.76
C ASN A 69 -2.87 13.03 3.17
N PRO A 70 -3.05 13.44 1.91
CA PRO A 70 -4.37 13.57 1.30
C PRO A 70 -5.07 12.21 1.08
N GLY A 71 -4.34 11.09 1.19
CA GLY A 71 -4.93 9.76 1.17
C GLY A 71 -5.89 9.53 2.33
N LEU A 72 -5.62 10.15 3.50
CA LEU A 72 -6.43 10.02 4.71
C LEU A 72 -7.79 10.70 4.60
N ASP A 73 -7.89 11.83 3.89
CA ASP A 73 -9.15 12.56 3.73
C ASP A 73 -10.24 11.67 3.13
N ARG A 74 -9.87 10.90 2.11
CA ARG A 74 -10.77 9.96 1.45
C ARG A 74 -11.18 8.75 2.29
N LEU A 75 -10.40 8.39 3.31
CA LEU A 75 -10.76 7.28 4.21
C LEU A 75 -11.96 7.64 5.06
N LEU A 76 -12.02 8.89 5.52
CA LEU A 76 -13.13 9.41 6.33
C LEU A 76 -14.42 9.55 5.52
N GLU A 77 -14.32 9.81 4.22
CA GLU A 77 -15.46 9.96 3.31
C GLU A 77 -16.10 8.63 2.90
N VAL A 78 -15.38 7.50 3.04
CA VAL A 78 -15.90 6.20 2.65
C VAL A 78 -17.07 5.79 3.56
N PRO A 79 -18.27 5.56 3.02
CA PRO A 79 -19.41 5.16 3.82
C PRO A 79 -19.19 3.81 4.51
N VAL A 80 -19.70 3.70 5.73
CA VAL A 80 -19.71 2.42 6.45
C VAL A 80 -20.80 1.54 5.84
N ILE A 81 -20.45 0.30 5.49
CA ILE A 81 -21.41 -0.75 5.09
C ILE A 81 -21.36 -1.88 6.10
N ASP A 82 -22.51 -2.52 6.32
CA ASP A 82 -22.60 -3.66 7.23
C ASP A 82 -21.88 -4.91 6.70
N ALA A 83 -21.64 -5.88 7.59
CA ALA A 83 -20.92 -7.11 7.24
C ALA A 83 -21.64 -7.94 6.17
N VAL A 84 -22.99 -7.90 6.12
CA VAL A 84 -23.77 -8.65 5.14
C VAL A 84 -23.55 -8.09 3.74
N LYS A 85 -23.68 -6.76 3.58
CA LYS A 85 -23.42 -6.09 2.29
C LYS A 85 -21.96 -6.27 1.85
N LEU A 86 -21.02 -6.17 2.81
CA LEU A 86 -19.60 -6.37 2.51
C LEU A 86 -19.36 -7.81 2.01
N SER A 87 -19.94 -8.79 2.67
CA SER A 87 -19.87 -10.20 2.27
C SER A 87 -20.43 -10.44 0.86
N GLN A 88 -21.60 -9.87 0.57
CA GLN A 88 -22.22 -9.97 -0.76
C GLN A 88 -21.34 -9.39 -1.86
N ARG A 89 -20.71 -8.25 -1.60
CA ARG A 89 -19.84 -7.57 -2.57
C ARG A 89 -18.54 -8.31 -2.83
N LEU A 90 -18.00 -8.96 -1.81
CA LEU A 90 -16.77 -9.74 -1.91
C LEU A 90 -17.00 -11.19 -2.38
N GLY A 91 -18.20 -11.71 -2.23
CA GLY A 91 -18.47 -13.14 -2.42
C GLY A 91 -17.82 -14.03 -1.35
N PHE A 92 -17.54 -13.47 -0.18
CA PHE A 92 -16.89 -14.14 0.95
C PHE A 92 -17.57 -13.73 2.26
N THR A 93 -17.93 -14.72 3.10
CA THR A 93 -18.71 -14.47 4.32
C THR A 93 -17.86 -13.83 5.43
N ILE A 94 -18.22 -12.60 5.79
CA ILE A 94 -17.66 -11.86 6.93
C ILE A 94 -18.75 -11.79 8.00
N VAL A 95 -18.40 -12.14 9.22
CA VAL A 95 -19.30 -12.10 10.36
C VAL A 95 -18.83 -11.01 11.33
N GLU A 96 -19.77 -10.18 11.78
CA GLU A 96 -19.46 -9.11 12.73
C GLU A 96 -18.97 -9.70 14.06
N GLY A 97 -17.85 -9.21 14.57
CA GLY A 97 -17.24 -9.68 15.82
C GLY A 97 -16.38 -10.94 15.70
N GLU A 98 -16.36 -11.62 14.55
CA GLU A 98 -15.38 -12.70 14.32
C GLU A 98 -14.01 -12.14 13.93
N PRO A 99 -12.92 -12.80 14.37
CA PRO A 99 -11.57 -12.42 13.95
C PRO A 99 -11.41 -12.45 12.42
N LEU A 100 -10.84 -11.38 11.88
CA LEU A 100 -10.56 -11.23 10.46
C LEU A 100 -9.13 -10.73 10.29
N VAL A 101 -8.34 -11.41 9.48
CA VAL A 101 -6.99 -11.00 9.08
C VAL A 101 -7.02 -10.45 7.66
N ILE A 102 -6.33 -9.36 7.43
CA ILE A 102 -6.01 -8.88 6.07
C ILE A 102 -4.54 -9.15 5.84
N LEU A 103 -4.20 -9.95 4.84
CA LEU A 103 -2.82 -10.24 4.45
C LEU A 103 -2.46 -9.45 3.20
N ILE A 104 -1.52 -8.50 3.34
CA ILE A 104 -1.00 -7.69 2.23
C ILE A 104 0.52 -7.71 2.31
N GLN A 105 1.13 -8.45 1.41
CA GLN A 105 2.59 -8.57 1.34
C GLN A 105 3.08 -8.27 -0.07
N HIS A 106 4.09 -7.42 -0.14
CA HIS A 106 4.74 -7.01 -1.39
C HIS A 106 6.16 -7.51 -1.44
N VAL A 107 6.70 -7.62 -2.64
CA VAL A 107 8.10 -8.01 -2.85
C VAL A 107 9.02 -6.91 -2.33
N ILE A 108 10.06 -7.30 -1.61
CA ILE A 108 11.17 -6.42 -1.26
C ILE A 108 12.15 -6.46 -2.44
N SER A 109 12.37 -5.30 -3.08
CA SER A 109 13.14 -5.22 -4.34
C SER A 109 14.57 -5.77 -4.26
N THR A 110 15.15 -5.80 -3.07
CA THR A 110 16.48 -6.36 -2.80
C THR A 110 16.46 -7.86 -2.50
N GLU A 111 15.27 -8.48 -2.39
CA GLU A 111 15.08 -9.87 -1.93
C GLU A 111 14.15 -10.65 -2.88
N ILE A 112 14.15 -10.31 -4.16
CA ILE A 112 13.24 -10.87 -5.18
C ILE A 112 13.27 -12.40 -5.18
N ASP A 113 14.43 -13.01 -5.04
CA ASP A 113 14.60 -14.47 -5.05
C ASP A 113 13.95 -15.17 -3.85
N GLN A 114 13.65 -14.42 -2.78
CA GLN A 114 13.01 -14.92 -1.55
C GLN A 114 11.48 -14.70 -1.54
N ALA A 115 10.93 -14.03 -2.55
CA ALA A 115 9.54 -13.57 -2.58
C ALA A 115 8.54 -14.73 -2.40
N TYR A 116 8.79 -15.89 -3.00
CA TYR A 116 7.97 -17.09 -2.85
C TYR A 116 7.97 -17.59 -1.40
N GLU A 117 9.14 -17.78 -0.81
CA GLU A 117 9.30 -18.31 0.57
C GLU A 117 8.74 -17.34 1.61
N GLN A 118 8.96 -16.04 1.44
CA GLN A 118 8.41 -15.03 2.33
C GLN A 118 6.88 -15.04 2.34
N MET A 119 6.24 -15.16 1.18
CA MET A 119 4.78 -15.28 1.10
C MET A 119 4.31 -16.60 1.70
N LYS A 120 5.01 -17.70 1.43
CA LYS A 120 4.67 -19.01 1.97
C LYS A 120 4.69 -19.03 3.50
N ILE A 121 5.69 -18.44 4.13
CA ILE A 121 5.78 -18.32 5.60
C ILE A 121 4.53 -17.62 6.17
N SER A 122 4.09 -16.54 5.54
CA SER A 122 2.89 -15.82 5.96
C SER A 122 1.62 -16.63 5.79
N LEU A 123 1.52 -17.39 4.70
CA LEU A 123 0.38 -18.27 4.42
C LEU A 123 0.35 -19.49 5.33
N ASP A 124 1.50 -20.09 5.66
CA ASP A 124 1.62 -21.18 6.63
C ASP A 124 1.11 -20.71 8.00
N ALA A 125 1.55 -19.53 8.47
CA ALA A 125 1.11 -18.98 9.75
C ALA A 125 -0.41 -18.73 9.79
N VAL A 126 -0.99 -18.19 8.73
CA VAL A 126 -2.44 -17.99 8.63
C VAL A 126 -3.17 -19.33 8.58
N SER A 127 -2.60 -20.33 7.88
CA SER A 127 -3.15 -21.67 7.77
C SER A 127 -3.20 -22.39 9.12
N GLU A 128 -2.16 -22.27 9.94
CA GLU A 128 -2.12 -22.84 11.30
C GLU A 128 -3.18 -22.21 12.21
N LEU A 129 -3.43 -20.91 12.06
CA LEU A 129 -4.43 -20.20 12.86
C LEU A 129 -5.87 -20.54 12.45
N GLY A 130 -6.12 -20.89 11.20
CA GLY A 130 -7.45 -21.16 10.67
C GLY A 130 -8.43 -19.98 10.76
N ILE A 131 -7.91 -18.75 10.88
CA ILE A 131 -8.72 -17.53 11.01
C ILE A 131 -9.10 -17.03 9.61
N LYS A 132 -10.32 -16.52 9.46
CA LYS A 132 -10.76 -15.88 8.21
C LYS A 132 -9.76 -14.84 7.76
N THR A 133 -9.24 -15.01 6.56
CA THR A 133 -8.19 -14.18 6.00
C THR A 133 -8.54 -13.71 4.61
N ILE A 134 -8.34 -12.43 4.37
CA ILE A 134 -8.42 -11.82 3.04
C ILE A 134 -7.01 -11.50 2.59
N LEU A 135 -6.57 -12.20 1.56
CA LEU A 135 -5.27 -12.02 0.93
C LEU A 135 -5.42 -11.13 -0.29
N SER A 136 -4.77 -9.98 -0.28
CA SER A 136 -4.64 -9.15 -1.48
C SER A 136 -3.42 -9.57 -2.30
N TYR A 137 -3.55 -9.61 -3.63
CA TYR A 137 -2.39 -9.84 -4.50
C TYR A 137 -1.31 -8.77 -4.24
N PRO A 138 -0.04 -9.15 -4.41
CA PRO A 138 1.06 -8.18 -4.37
C PRO A 138 0.92 -7.16 -5.49
N ASN A 139 1.65 -6.06 -5.38
CA ASN A 139 1.79 -5.10 -6.46
C ASN A 139 2.48 -5.73 -7.70
N SER A 140 2.62 -4.93 -8.78
CA SER A 140 3.23 -5.37 -10.05
C SER A 140 4.76 -5.35 -10.07
N ASP A 141 5.41 -5.25 -8.92
CA ASP A 141 6.87 -5.24 -8.82
C ASP A 141 7.48 -6.59 -9.25
N ALA A 142 8.75 -6.55 -9.62
CA ALA A 142 9.50 -7.75 -9.99
C ALA A 142 9.46 -8.77 -8.84
N GLY A 143 9.16 -10.03 -9.15
CA GLY A 143 8.97 -11.09 -8.15
C GLY A 143 7.51 -11.30 -7.70
N GLY A 144 6.57 -10.41 -8.06
CA GLY A 144 5.15 -10.55 -7.70
C GLY A 144 4.53 -11.85 -8.19
N GLN A 145 4.96 -12.36 -9.35
CA GLN A 145 4.50 -13.66 -9.87
C GLN A 145 4.90 -14.84 -8.98
N GLN A 146 6.02 -14.76 -8.29
CA GLN A 146 6.45 -15.80 -7.34
C GLN A 146 5.53 -15.84 -6.12
N MET A 147 5.14 -14.66 -5.59
CA MET A 147 4.15 -14.57 -4.51
C MET A 147 2.78 -15.09 -4.95
N ILE A 148 2.32 -14.72 -6.15
CA ILE A 148 1.06 -15.24 -6.71
C ILE A 148 1.09 -16.76 -6.85
N ARG A 149 2.20 -17.33 -7.25
CA ARG A 149 2.38 -18.80 -7.30
C ARG A 149 2.24 -19.42 -5.91
N ALA A 150 2.84 -18.83 -4.87
CA ALA A 150 2.65 -19.28 -3.50
C ALA A 150 1.17 -19.20 -3.08
N ASN A 151 0.46 -18.11 -3.41
CA ASN A 151 -0.96 -17.95 -3.10
C ASN A 151 -1.81 -19.10 -3.64
N HIS A 152 -1.56 -19.54 -4.87
CA HIS A 152 -2.35 -20.62 -5.51
C HIS A 152 -2.24 -21.98 -4.79
N GLU A 153 -1.20 -22.21 -4.01
CA GLU A 153 -1.08 -23.44 -3.23
C GLU A 153 -2.07 -23.50 -2.05
N TYR A 154 -2.63 -22.34 -1.66
CA TYR A 154 -3.55 -22.18 -0.54
C TYR A 154 -4.99 -21.83 -0.97
N ASP A 155 -5.28 -21.72 -2.26
CA ASP A 155 -6.59 -21.33 -2.80
C ASP A 155 -7.74 -22.24 -2.33
N SER A 156 -7.45 -23.47 -1.91
CA SER A 156 -8.46 -24.44 -1.45
C SER A 156 -8.86 -24.25 0.03
N LEU A 157 -8.21 -23.36 0.78
CA LEU A 157 -8.50 -23.17 2.19
C LEU A 157 -9.84 -22.41 2.37
N PRO A 158 -10.82 -22.97 3.10
CA PRO A 158 -12.17 -22.42 3.16
C PRO A 158 -12.26 -21.08 3.92
N PHE A 159 -11.24 -20.75 4.71
CA PHE A 159 -11.15 -19.49 5.47
C PHE A 159 -10.27 -18.42 4.76
N LEU A 160 -9.66 -18.77 3.62
CA LEU A 160 -8.84 -17.84 2.84
C LEU A 160 -9.61 -17.33 1.61
N TYR A 161 -9.73 -16.02 1.49
CA TYR A 161 -10.24 -15.36 0.29
C TYR A 161 -9.12 -14.62 -0.41
N VAL A 162 -8.81 -15.03 -1.63
CA VAL A 162 -7.74 -14.43 -2.45
C VAL A 162 -8.33 -13.40 -3.40
N ALA A 163 -7.99 -12.14 -3.22
CA ALA A 163 -8.47 -11.03 -4.01
C ALA A 163 -7.37 -10.46 -4.91
N LYS A 164 -7.59 -10.47 -6.23
CA LYS A 164 -6.66 -9.82 -7.19
C LYS A 164 -6.63 -8.30 -7.01
N ASN A 165 -7.76 -7.73 -6.67
CA ASN A 165 -7.92 -6.32 -6.35
C ASN A 165 -9.12 -6.17 -5.42
N ILE A 166 -9.02 -5.31 -4.43
CA ILE A 166 -10.12 -4.98 -3.53
C ILE A 166 -10.48 -3.52 -3.79
N PRO A 167 -11.70 -3.24 -4.28
CA PRO A 167 -12.11 -1.85 -4.49
C PRO A 167 -12.11 -1.06 -3.18
N ARG A 168 -11.88 0.26 -3.25
CA ARG A 168 -11.64 1.08 -2.07
C ARG A 168 -12.75 1.04 -1.02
N LEU A 169 -14.01 1.01 -1.45
CA LEU A 169 -15.15 0.92 -0.52
C LEU A 169 -15.05 -0.34 0.34
N GLU A 170 -14.82 -1.49 -0.30
CA GLU A 170 -14.67 -2.78 0.37
C GLU A 170 -13.40 -2.80 1.24
N PHE A 171 -12.28 -2.32 0.71
CA PHE A 171 -11.01 -2.31 1.43
C PHE A 171 -11.09 -1.53 2.74
N VAL A 172 -11.61 -0.30 2.71
CA VAL A 172 -11.74 0.53 3.92
C VAL A 172 -12.70 -0.12 4.93
N ASN A 173 -13.79 -0.74 4.46
CA ASN A 173 -14.72 -1.43 5.35
C ASN A 173 -14.15 -2.76 5.89
N LEU A 174 -13.25 -3.40 5.17
CA LEU A 174 -12.44 -4.52 5.68
C LEU A 174 -11.48 -4.05 6.77
N MET A 175 -10.72 -2.98 6.51
CA MET A 175 -9.78 -2.41 7.48
C MET A 175 -10.47 -2.02 8.79
N ARG A 176 -11.69 -1.48 8.74
CA ARG A 176 -12.48 -1.15 9.93
C ARG A 176 -12.89 -2.37 10.77
N ARG A 177 -12.91 -3.57 10.18
CA ARG A 177 -13.33 -4.84 10.82
C ARG A 177 -12.17 -5.77 11.10
N ALA A 178 -11.05 -5.55 10.47
CA ALA A 178 -9.89 -6.41 10.63
C ALA A 178 -9.39 -6.41 12.07
N SER A 179 -9.11 -7.58 12.60
CA SER A 179 -8.44 -7.74 13.88
C SER A 179 -6.96 -7.40 13.78
N CYS A 180 -6.36 -7.67 12.62
CA CYS A 180 -5.00 -7.23 12.29
C CYS A 180 -4.77 -7.18 10.77
N LEU A 181 -3.76 -6.41 10.38
CA LEU A 181 -3.15 -6.47 9.05
C LEU A 181 -1.81 -7.17 9.18
N LEU A 182 -1.63 -8.25 8.43
CA LEU A 182 -0.40 -9.02 8.34
C LEU A 182 0.32 -8.68 7.04
N GLY A 183 1.63 -8.49 7.10
CA GLY A 183 2.48 -8.24 5.93
C GLY A 183 3.35 -7.00 6.06
N ASN A 184 3.83 -6.50 4.94
CA ASN A 184 4.75 -5.36 4.86
C ASN A 184 4.13 -4.13 4.14
N SER A 185 2.83 -4.12 3.93
CA SER A 185 2.14 -2.99 3.31
C SER A 185 2.06 -1.80 4.27
N SER A 186 2.36 -0.61 3.75
CA SER A 186 2.16 0.65 4.48
C SER A 186 0.70 0.96 4.80
N ALA A 187 -0.25 0.29 4.16
CA ALA A 187 -1.69 0.47 4.41
C ALA A 187 -2.06 0.29 5.89
N GLY A 188 -1.40 -0.62 6.62
CA GLY A 188 -1.64 -0.83 8.04
C GLY A 188 -1.20 0.31 8.97
N ILE A 189 -0.49 1.32 8.44
CA ILE A 189 0.01 2.48 9.20
C ILE A 189 -0.55 3.78 8.62
N LEU A 190 -0.71 3.84 7.29
CA LEU A 190 -1.08 5.06 6.58
C LEU A 190 -2.57 5.12 6.22
N GLU A 191 -3.28 4.02 6.35
CA GLU A 191 -4.70 3.84 6.08
C GLU A 191 -5.40 3.13 7.26
#